data_eeee7019405b1bfbb97646d0c03ed151
#
_entry.id   eeee7019405b1bfbb97646d0c03ed151
#
_cell.length_a   1.000
_cell.length_b   1.000
_cell.length_c   1.000
_cell.angle_alpha   90.00
_cell.angle_beta   90.00
_cell.angle_gamma   90.00
#
_symmetry.space_group_name_H-M   'P 1'
#
loop_
_entity.id
_entity.type
_entity.pdbx_description
1 polymer ?
#
loop_
_entity_poly.entity_id
_entity_poly.type
_entity_poly.pdbx_seq_one_letter_code
_entity_poly.pdbx_strand_id
1 'polypeptide(L)'
;MNMNNTLLPIVIDGNTFTANQDRMWNLNEAHRELGLPDTKAPSQWRNAVADELRASANLQIIDKVGTLATEAGTIAYAMWVSTDFYLMVVHAFVAMRNHAVSELRHKDALLDANMPKASTLDMKARGAGLTWTEACRVAGIQQPRLALEALVSVGVFMYPVDNFGTREGSPRPPKSGFSAGAFVKVSSDFGNREGWRVKPSGLDWLRSKAEKINLKVAEVKALKDKAQRDAKARLKESLKASSPDF
;
A
#
# COMPACT_ATOMS: atom_id res chain seq x y z
N MET A 1 -1.02 10.26 6.68
CA MET A 1 -1.54 8.91 6.40
C MET A 1 -3.04 9.05 6.21
N ASN A 2 -3.52 9.03 4.97
CA ASN A 2 -4.94 8.94 4.71
C ASN A 2 -5.38 7.53 5.08
N MET A 3 -5.97 7.37 6.26
CA MET A 3 -6.79 6.21 6.50
C MET A 3 -7.96 6.34 5.52
N ASN A 4 -7.93 5.57 4.45
CA ASN A 4 -9.12 5.31 3.67
C ASN A 4 -10.10 4.66 4.64
N ASN A 5 -10.99 5.48 5.18
CA ASN A 5 -12.12 5.03 5.97
C ASN A 5 -13.04 4.31 4.98
N THR A 6 -12.72 3.06 4.68
CA THR A 6 -13.51 2.23 3.77
C THR A 6 -14.80 1.95 4.49
N LEU A 7 -15.81 2.78 4.20
CA LEU A 7 -17.15 2.63 4.72
C LEU A 7 -17.68 1.29 4.19
N LEU A 8 -18.04 0.39 5.11
CA LEU A 8 -18.52 -0.92 4.74
C LEU A 8 -19.91 -0.77 4.09
N PRO A 9 -20.08 -1.21 2.85
CA PRO A 9 -21.37 -1.16 2.19
C PRO A 9 -22.32 -2.18 2.79
N ILE A 10 -23.61 -1.86 2.83
CA ILE A 10 -24.68 -2.83 3.08
C ILE A 10 -25.33 -3.22 1.76
N VAL A 11 -25.72 -4.49 1.65
CA VAL A 11 -26.44 -5.00 0.47
C VAL A 11 -27.85 -5.39 0.89
N ILE A 12 -28.84 -4.78 0.27
CA ILE A 12 -30.26 -5.04 0.53
C ILE A 12 -30.91 -5.34 -0.81
N ASP A 13 -31.48 -6.52 -0.96
CA ASP A 13 -32.14 -7.00 -2.18
C ASP A 13 -31.26 -6.80 -3.46
N GLY A 14 -29.98 -7.15 -3.35
CA GLY A 14 -28.99 -7.00 -4.44
C GLY A 14 -28.48 -5.58 -4.68
N ASN A 15 -29.07 -4.55 -4.08
CA ASN A 15 -28.61 -3.16 -4.19
C ASN A 15 -27.59 -2.83 -3.08
N THR A 16 -26.51 -2.13 -3.46
CA THR A 16 -25.44 -1.76 -2.55
C THR A 16 -25.61 -0.30 -2.10
N PHE A 17 -25.69 -0.08 -0.80
CA PHE A 17 -25.80 1.25 -0.19
C PHE A 17 -24.56 1.55 0.65
N THR A 18 -23.97 2.71 0.42
CA THR A 18 -22.77 3.16 1.12
C THR A 18 -23.09 4.30 2.07
N ALA A 19 -22.62 4.21 3.31
CA ALA A 19 -22.74 5.31 4.26
C ALA A 19 -21.83 6.48 3.86
N ASN A 20 -22.19 7.69 4.29
CA ASN A 20 -21.32 8.85 4.20
C ASN A 20 -20.20 8.81 5.27
N GLN A 21 -19.36 9.86 5.34
CA GLN A 21 -18.27 9.97 6.32
C GLN A 21 -18.75 9.94 7.78
N ASP A 22 -19.98 10.37 8.04
CA ASP A 22 -20.64 10.37 9.36
C ASP A 22 -21.32 9.04 9.67
N ARG A 23 -21.11 8.01 8.84
CA ARG A 23 -21.72 6.67 8.96
C ARG A 23 -23.25 6.71 8.86
N MET A 24 -23.78 7.57 8.01
CA MET A 24 -25.21 7.70 7.76
C MET A 24 -25.55 7.25 6.34
N TRP A 25 -26.64 6.53 6.19
CA TRP A 25 -27.20 6.06 4.91
C TRP A 25 -28.30 7.00 4.42
N ASN A 26 -28.39 7.19 3.12
CA ASN A 26 -29.44 8.01 2.52
C ASN A 26 -30.73 7.18 2.37
N LEU A 27 -31.72 7.46 3.20
CA LEU A 27 -32.99 6.75 3.18
C LEU A 27 -33.81 7.03 1.91
N ASN A 28 -33.66 8.22 1.29
CA ASN A 28 -34.35 8.53 0.04
C ASN A 28 -33.80 7.72 -1.13
N GLU A 29 -32.49 7.47 -1.14
CA GLU A 29 -31.87 6.62 -2.10
C GLU A 29 -32.34 5.16 -1.93
N ALA A 30 -32.28 4.63 -0.69
CA ALA A 30 -32.76 3.30 -0.40
C ALA A 30 -34.24 3.12 -0.74
N HIS A 31 -35.07 4.12 -0.42
CA HIS A 31 -36.50 4.11 -0.76
C HIS A 31 -36.75 4.00 -2.26
N ARG A 32 -36.01 4.77 -3.08
CA ARG A 32 -36.14 4.79 -4.52
C ARG A 32 -35.63 3.51 -5.17
N GLU A 33 -34.43 3.08 -4.83
CA GLU A 33 -33.78 1.92 -5.44
C GLU A 33 -34.48 0.60 -5.11
N LEU A 34 -35.10 0.51 -3.96
CA LEU A 34 -35.87 -0.66 -3.52
C LEU A 34 -37.35 -0.60 -3.88
N GLY A 35 -37.80 0.45 -4.59
CA GLY A 35 -39.20 0.60 -5.02
C GLY A 35 -40.21 0.58 -3.89
N LEU A 36 -39.86 1.17 -2.73
CA LEU A 36 -40.73 1.16 -1.56
C LEU A 36 -41.98 2.04 -1.79
N PRO A 37 -43.13 1.76 -1.12
CA PRO A 37 -44.37 2.51 -1.32
C PRO A 37 -44.24 4.01 -1.02
N ASP A 38 -44.74 4.90 -1.88
CA ASP A 38 -44.67 6.35 -1.71
C ASP A 38 -45.28 6.84 -0.40
N THR A 39 -46.28 6.12 0.12
CA THR A 39 -46.89 6.39 1.43
C THR A 39 -45.90 6.15 2.59
N LYS A 40 -44.80 5.50 2.32
CA LYS A 40 -43.73 5.20 3.25
C LYS A 40 -42.42 5.93 2.90
N ALA A 41 -42.55 7.04 2.13
CA ALA A 41 -41.37 7.86 1.83
C ALA A 41 -40.76 8.44 3.15
N PRO A 42 -39.44 8.62 3.23
CA PRO A 42 -38.74 9.12 4.42
C PRO A 42 -39.31 10.46 4.92
N SER A 43 -39.79 11.31 4.02
CA SER A 43 -40.46 12.59 4.35
C SER A 43 -41.81 12.44 5.05
N GLN A 44 -42.44 11.28 4.91
CA GLN A 44 -43.72 10.95 5.54
C GLN A 44 -43.53 10.31 6.93
N TRP A 45 -42.33 9.99 7.32
CA TRP A 45 -42.03 9.35 8.59
C TRP A 45 -42.08 10.38 9.73
N ARG A 46 -43.30 10.56 10.29
CA ARG A 46 -43.60 11.52 11.35
C ARG A 46 -44.26 10.79 12.52
N ASN A 47 -43.44 10.28 13.42
CA ASN A 47 -43.91 9.65 14.65
C ASN A 47 -42.87 9.87 15.78
N ALA A 48 -43.25 9.51 17.02
CA ALA A 48 -42.40 9.69 18.19
C ALA A 48 -40.98 9.06 18.03
N VAL A 49 -40.87 7.95 17.31
CA VAL A 49 -39.56 7.30 17.04
C VAL A 49 -38.70 8.18 16.15
N ALA A 50 -39.27 8.72 15.08
CA ALA A 50 -38.53 9.61 14.19
C ALA A 50 -38.10 10.92 14.90
N ASP A 51 -38.92 11.43 15.80
CA ASP A 51 -38.60 12.62 16.58
C ASP A 51 -37.46 12.36 17.57
N GLU A 52 -37.47 11.23 18.25
CA GLU A 52 -36.41 10.82 19.15
C GLU A 52 -35.09 10.58 18.39
N LEU A 53 -35.15 9.96 17.22
CA LEU A 53 -33.97 9.76 16.38
C LEU A 53 -33.37 11.08 15.86
N ARG A 54 -34.19 12.09 15.60
CA ARG A 54 -33.73 13.46 15.29
C ARG A 54 -33.07 14.11 16.50
N ALA A 55 -33.67 14.00 17.66
CA ALA A 55 -33.16 14.56 18.91
C ALA A 55 -31.79 13.93 19.28
N SER A 56 -31.62 12.63 19.01
CA SER A 56 -30.38 11.90 19.27
C SER A 56 -29.37 11.92 18.12
N ALA A 57 -29.59 12.76 17.09
CA ALA A 57 -28.75 12.87 15.88
C ALA A 57 -28.59 11.56 15.06
N ASN A 58 -29.50 10.60 15.27
CA ASN A 58 -29.53 9.35 14.50
C ASN A 58 -30.33 9.49 13.19
N LEU A 59 -31.02 10.60 13.00
CA LEU A 59 -31.78 10.95 11.80
C LEU A 59 -31.57 12.42 11.50
N GLN A 60 -31.16 12.75 10.29
CA GLN A 60 -30.90 14.12 9.84
C GLN A 60 -31.60 14.38 8.52
N ILE A 61 -32.19 15.54 8.39
CA ILE A 61 -32.78 16.02 7.13
C ILE A 61 -31.89 17.14 6.61
N ILE A 62 -31.26 16.91 5.45
CA ILE A 62 -30.34 17.86 4.83
C ILE A 62 -30.98 18.35 3.52
N ASP A 63 -31.09 19.66 3.37
CA ASP A 63 -31.64 20.26 2.16
C ASP A 63 -30.91 19.79 0.92
N LYS A 64 -31.64 19.42 -0.14
CA LYS A 64 -31.16 18.88 -1.43
C LYS A 64 -30.45 17.53 -1.36
N VAL A 65 -30.15 16.99 -0.19
CA VAL A 65 -29.52 15.66 0.00
C VAL A 65 -30.59 14.62 0.36
N GLY A 66 -31.50 14.97 1.25
CA GLY A 66 -32.57 14.10 1.73
C GLY A 66 -32.43 13.73 3.20
N THR A 67 -33.02 12.62 3.57
CA THR A 67 -33.04 12.10 4.93
C THR A 67 -31.88 11.11 5.08
N LEU A 68 -30.95 11.42 5.97
CA LEU A 68 -29.83 10.57 6.34
C LEU A 68 -30.08 9.92 7.70
N ALA A 69 -29.71 8.66 7.85
CA ALA A 69 -29.88 7.91 9.11
C ALA A 69 -28.65 7.06 9.44
N THR A 70 -28.33 6.98 10.72
CA THR A 70 -27.38 6.00 11.23
C THR A 70 -27.95 4.59 11.06
N GLU A 71 -27.18 3.55 11.43
CA GLU A 71 -27.66 2.17 11.45
C GLU A 71 -28.98 2.04 12.25
N ALA A 72 -29.02 2.61 13.46
CA ALA A 72 -30.22 2.58 14.31
C ALA A 72 -31.42 3.28 13.63
N GLY A 73 -31.20 4.45 13.02
CA GLY A 73 -32.22 5.15 12.27
C GLY A 73 -32.70 4.39 11.03
N THR A 74 -31.80 3.74 10.31
CA THR A 74 -32.12 2.94 9.13
C THR A 74 -32.97 1.72 9.51
N ILE A 75 -32.61 1.02 10.57
CA ILE A 75 -33.37 -0.14 11.09
C ILE A 75 -34.76 0.32 11.54
N ALA A 76 -34.87 1.42 12.27
CA ALA A 76 -36.15 1.93 12.73
C ALA A 76 -37.04 2.44 11.58
N TYR A 77 -36.45 3.04 10.55
CA TYR A 77 -37.17 3.38 9.32
C TYR A 77 -37.72 2.12 8.62
N ALA A 78 -36.87 1.11 8.47
CA ALA A 78 -37.27 -0.13 7.83
C ALA A 78 -38.45 -0.80 8.58
N MET A 79 -38.42 -0.81 9.91
CA MET A 79 -39.52 -1.33 10.74
C MET A 79 -40.83 -0.55 10.55
N TRP A 80 -40.74 0.79 10.34
CA TRP A 80 -41.92 1.60 10.06
C TRP A 80 -42.48 1.35 8.66
N VAL A 81 -41.63 0.96 7.69
CA VAL A 81 -42.05 0.65 6.32
C VAL A 81 -42.80 -0.66 6.28
N SER A 82 -42.15 -1.77 6.64
CA SER A 82 -42.75 -3.10 6.72
C SER A 82 -41.87 -4.07 7.49
N THR A 83 -42.46 -5.18 7.99
CA THR A 83 -41.74 -6.24 8.68
C THR A 83 -40.71 -6.92 7.77
N ASP A 84 -41.07 -7.16 6.50
CA ASP A 84 -40.18 -7.81 5.55
C ASP A 84 -38.96 -6.94 5.25
N PHE A 85 -39.16 -5.66 5.02
CA PHE A 85 -38.06 -4.71 4.82
C PHE A 85 -37.19 -4.58 6.06
N TYR A 86 -37.77 -4.56 7.25
CA TYR A 86 -37.04 -4.58 8.51
C TYR A 86 -36.09 -5.80 8.59
N LEU A 87 -36.58 -7.00 8.30
CA LEU A 87 -35.76 -8.20 8.32
C LEU A 87 -34.63 -8.15 7.29
N MET A 88 -34.89 -7.67 6.08
CA MET A 88 -33.85 -7.49 5.06
C MET A 88 -32.75 -6.54 5.53
N VAL A 89 -33.12 -5.40 6.10
CA VAL A 89 -32.17 -4.41 6.61
C VAL A 89 -31.34 -4.97 7.77
N VAL A 90 -31.97 -5.65 8.73
CA VAL A 90 -31.27 -6.28 9.86
C VAL A 90 -30.28 -7.33 9.36
N HIS A 91 -30.68 -8.20 8.43
CA HIS A 91 -29.81 -9.20 7.84
C HIS A 91 -28.63 -8.56 7.11
N ALA A 92 -28.84 -7.46 6.39
CA ALA A 92 -27.78 -6.75 5.69
C ALA A 92 -26.73 -6.18 6.68
N PHE A 93 -27.15 -5.58 7.77
CA PHE A 93 -26.23 -5.11 8.81
C PHE A 93 -25.49 -6.24 9.52
N VAL A 94 -26.16 -7.35 9.82
CA VAL A 94 -25.52 -8.55 10.39
C VAL A 94 -24.49 -9.13 9.44
N ALA A 95 -24.81 -9.25 8.16
CA ALA A 95 -23.88 -9.73 7.14
C ALA A 95 -22.64 -8.82 7.01
N MET A 96 -22.84 -7.51 6.99
CA MET A 96 -21.75 -6.53 6.98
C MET A 96 -20.81 -6.68 8.19
N ARG A 97 -21.36 -6.81 9.40
CA ARG A 97 -20.55 -7.03 10.61
C ARG A 97 -19.79 -8.36 10.58
N ASN A 98 -20.45 -9.43 10.16
CA ASN A 98 -19.82 -10.75 10.08
C ASN A 98 -18.67 -10.73 9.07
N HIS A 99 -18.83 -10.06 7.93
CA HIS A 99 -17.79 -9.87 6.95
C HIS A 99 -16.61 -9.08 7.54
N ALA A 100 -16.87 -7.98 8.23
CA ALA A 100 -15.83 -7.16 8.88
C ALA A 100 -15.05 -7.97 9.94
N VAL A 101 -15.72 -8.76 10.75
CA VAL A 101 -15.09 -9.63 11.76
C VAL A 101 -14.25 -10.72 11.09
N SER A 102 -14.75 -11.32 10.00
CA SER A 102 -14.00 -12.32 9.23
C SER A 102 -12.73 -11.73 8.62
N GLU A 103 -12.82 -10.53 8.03
CA GLU A 103 -11.66 -9.80 7.50
C GLU A 103 -10.60 -9.50 8.56
N LEU A 104 -11.04 -9.02 9.74
CA LEU A 104 -10.13 -8.76 10.86
C LEU A 104 -9.40 -10.03 11.29
N ARG A 105 -10.13 -11.13 11.49
CA ARG A 105 -9.52 -12.43 11.85
C ARG A 105 -8.53 -12.92 10.80
N HIS A 106 -8.84 -12.73 9.52
CA HIS A 106 -7.91 -13.08 8.45
C HIS A 106 -6.63 -12.24 8.49
N LYS A 107 -6.77 -10.93 8.71
CA LYS A 107 -5.62 -10.02 8.86
C LYS A 107 -4.78 -10.38 10.09
N ASP A 108 -5.40 -10.67 11.22
CA ASP A 108 -4.70 -11.08 12.44
C ASP A 108 -3.93 -12.39 12.22
N ALA A 109 -4.54 -13.39 11.59
CA ALA A 109 -3.87 -14.66 11.26
C ALA A 109 -2.66 -14.44 10.31
N LEU A 110 -2.75 -13.52 9.34
CA LEU A 110 -1.63 -13.16 8.48
C LEU A 110 -0.51 -12.44 9.26
N LEU A 111 -0.86 -11.57 10.18
CA LEU A 111 0.11 -10.91 11.06
C LEU A 111 0.83 -11.95 11.94
N ASP A 112 0.10 -12.82 12.60
CA ASP A 112 0.67 -13.87 13.46
C ASP A 112 1.60 -14.81 12.69
N ALA A 113 1.23 -15.20 11.46
CA ALA A 113 2.06 -16.04 10.60
C ALA A 113 3.35 -15.34 10.12
N ASN A 114 3.35 -14.01 10.04
CA ASN A 114 4.50 -13.24 9.58
C ASN A 114 5.36 -12.67 10.73
N MET A 115 4.83 -12.55 11.94
CA MET A 115 5.55 -12.04 13.11
C MET A 115 6.87 -12.76 13.39
N PRO A 116 6.97 -14.11 13.37
CA PRO A 116 8.23 -14.80 13.61
C PRO A 116 9.29 -14.47 12.57
N LYS A 117 8.89 -14.34 11.29
CA LYS A 117 9.79 -13.98 10.18
C LYS A 117 10.29 -12.54 10.32
N ALA A 118 9.39 -11.63 10.66
CA ALA A 118 9.72 -10.23 10.91
C ALA A 118 10.68 -10.08 12.10
N SER A 119 10.42 -10.79 13.21
CA SER A 119 11.27 -10.81 14.41
C SER A 119 12.68 -11.34 14.10
N THR A 120 12.79 -12.47 13.38
CA THR A 120 14.08 -13.04 12.98
C THR A 120 14.88 -12.06 12.12
N LEU A 121 14.21 -11.39 11.19
CA LEU A 121 14.84 -10.40 10.33
C LEU A 121 15.32 -9.17 11.11
N ASP A 122 14.51 -8.69 12.06
CA ASP A 122 14.86 -7.57 12.93
C ASP A 122 16.05 -7.91 13.82
N MET A 123 16.07 -9.10 14.44
CA MET A 123 17.20 -9.59 15.21
C MET A 123 18.49 -9.64 14.38
N LYS A 124 18.40 -10.15 13.14
CA LYS A 124 19.55 -10.17 12.21
C LYS A 124 20.01 -8.76 11.87
N ALA A 125 19.09 -7.84 11.58
CA ALA A 125 19.42 -6.46 11.23
C ALA A 125 20.08 -5.70 12.39
N ARG A 126 19.60 -5.91 13.63
CA ARG A 126 20.20 -5.33 14.84
C ARG A 126 21.56 -5.94 15.18
N GLY A 127 21.72 -7.25 14.97
CA GLY A 127 22.97 -7.96 15.21
C GLY A 127 24.03 -7.66 14.15
N ALA A 128 24.26 -8.61 13.24
CA ALA A 128 25.28 -8.51 12.19
C ALA A 128 24.98 -7.46 11.11
N GLY A 129 23.73 -7.05 10.95
CA GLY A 129 23.23 -6.25 9.82
C GLY A 129 22.86 -7.11 8.61
N LEU A 130 22.08 -6.54 7.70
CA LEU A 130 21.65 -7.17 6.46
C LEU A 130 22.66 -6.91 5.34
N THR A 131 22.86 -7.90 4.46
CA THR A 131 23.54 -7.65 3.18
C THR A 131 22.74 -6.66 2.36
N TRP A 132 23.39 -5.99 1.41
CA TRP A 132 22.71 -5.08 0.48
C TRP A 132 21.52 -5.75 -0.23
N THR A 133 21.75 -6.98 -0.73
CA THR A 133 20.69 -7.73 -1.43
C THR A 133 19.50 -8.06 -0.53
N GLU A 134 19.75 -8.47 0.71
CA GLU A 134 18.69 -8.73 1.69
C GLU A 134 17.93 -7.45 2.02
N ALA A 135 18.64 -6.37 2.30
CA ALA A 135 18.05 -5.08 2.63
C ALA A 135 17.18 -4.53 1.48
N CYS A 136 17.67 -4.65 0.24
CA CYS A 136 16.88 -4.25 -0.94
C CYS A 136 15.59 -5.07 -1.08
N ARG A 137 15.67 -6.41 -0.93
CA ARG A 137 14.48 -7.27 -1.02
C ARG A 137 13.45 -6.91 0.05
N VAL A 138 13.89 -6.68 1.29
CA VAL A 138 13.03 -6.29 2.40
C VAL A 138 12.43 -4.89 2.20
N ALA A 139 13.18 -3.99 1.56
CA ALA A 139 12.71 -2.64 1.23
C ALA A 139 11.82 -2.57 -0.02
N GLY A 140 11.61 -3.68 -0.76
CA GLY A 140 10.82 -3.68 -1.99
C GLY A 140 11.59 -3.21 -3.23
N ILE A 141 12.93 -3.27 -3.19
CA ILE A 141 13.79 -2.93 -4.33
C ILE A 141 14.10 -4.20 -5.13
N GLN A 142 13.62 -4.26 -6.37
CA GLN A 142 13.59 -5.49 -7.17
C GLN A 142 14.97 -5.93 -7.71
N GLN A 143 15.85 -4.97 -8.02
CA GLN A 143 17.15 -5.22 -8.67
C GLN A 143 18.31 -4.62 -7.88
N PRO A 144 18.79 -5.29 -6.82
CA PRO A 144 19.79 -4.74 -5.88
C PRO A 144 21.09 -4.26 -6.56
N ARG A 145 21.55 -4.96 -7.60
CA ARG A 145 22.77 -4.58 -8.32
C ARG A 145 22.58 -3.25 -9.07
N LEU A 146 21.50 -3.13 -9.82
CA LEU A 146 21.20 -1.88 -10.53
C LEU A 146 20.86 -0.74 -9.57
N ALA A 147 20.30 -1.05 -8.40
CA ALA A 147 20.06 -0.06 -7.35
C ALA A 147 21.36 0.55 -6.81
N LEU A 148 22.43 -0.23 -6.65
CA LEU A 148 23.76 0.32 -6.32
C LEU A 148 24.25 1.28 -7.41
N GLU A 149 24.16 0.87 -8.67
CA GLU A 149 24.58 1.71 -9.79
C GLU A 149 23.72 2.98 -9.91
N ALA A 150 22.41 2.87 -9.68
CA ALA A 150 21.49 4.03 -9.64
C ALA A 150 21.85 5.00 -8.52
N LEU A 151 22.17 4.49 -7.32
CA LEU A 151 22.58 5.33 -6.20
C LEU A 151 23.96 5.98 -6.41
N VAL A 152 24.84 5.32 -7.14
CA VAL A 152 26.12 5.93 -7.57
C VAL A 152 25.87 7.03 -8.60
N SER A 153 24.99 6.79 -9.57
CA SER A 153 24.70 7.79 -10.62
C SER A 153 24.12 9.09 -10.09
N VAL A 154 23.41 9.03 -8.95
CA VAL A 154 22.86 10.22 -8.27
C VAL A 154 23.77 10.74 -7.14
N GLY A 155 25.00 10.21 -7.01
CA GLY A 155 25.98 10.69 -6.04
C GLY A 155 25.71 10.33 -4.58
N VAL A 156 24.74 9.44 -4.30
CA VAL A 156 24.42 8.99 -2.93
C VAL A 156 25.45 7.98 -2.45
N PHE A 157 25.81 7.01 -3.30
CA PHE A 157 26.90 6.08 -3.05
C PHE A 157 28.09 6.40 -3.94
N MET A 158 29.28 6.03 -3.50
CA MET A 158 30.52 6.33 -4.24
C MET A 158 31.43 5.09 -4.30
N TYR A 159 32.15 4.94 -5.41
CA TYR A 159 33.24 4.00 -5.47
C TYR A 159 34.41 4.53 -4.63
N PRO A 160 35.05 3.68 -3.79
CA PRO A 160 36.34 4.02 -3.27
C PRO A 160 37.33 4.19 -4.43
N VAL A 161 38.23 5.12 -4.29
CA VAL A 161 39.33 5.34 -5.23
C VAL A 161 40.65 5.13 -4.52
N ASP A 162 41.60 4.54 -5.20
CA ASP A 162 42.96 4.40 -4.73
C ASP A 162 43.74 5.74 -4.82
N ASN A 163 45.00 5.74 -4.45
CA ASN A 163 45.85 6.94 -4.50
C ASN A 163 46.12 7.42 -5.95
N PHE A 164 45.80 6.61 -6.97
CA PHE A 164 45.93 6.92 -8.40
C PHE A 164 44.62 7.32 -9.05
N GLY A 165 43.51 7.43 -8.27
CA GLY A 165 42.20 7.79 -8.79
C GLY A 165 41.44 6.62 -9.44
N THR A 166 41.96 5.39 -9.34
CA THR A 166 41.31 4.19 -9.90
C THR A 166 40.23 3.69 -8.96
N ARG A 167 39.08 3.27 -9.51
CA ARG A 167 37.97 2.73 -8.72
C ARG A 167 38.34 1.39 -8.11
N GLU A 168 38.19 1.25 -6.81
CA GLU A 168 38.50 0.04 -6.06
C GLU A 168 37.24 -0.57 -5.45
N GLY A 169 36.99 -1.85 -5.74
CA GLY A 169 35.95 -2.64 -5.09
C GLY A 169 34.51 -2.22 -5.41
N SER A 170 33.63 -2.44 -4.44
CA SER A 170 32.18 -2.15 -4.56
C SER A 170 31.82 -0.74 -4.07
N PRO A 171 30.73 -0.14 -4.59
CA PRO A 171 30.24 1.14 -4.10
C PRO A 171 30.00 1.12 -2.58
N ARG A 172 30.30 2.22 -1.93
CA ARG A 172 30.14 2.37 -0.47
C ARG A 172 29.11 3.46 -0.15
N PRO A 173 28.33 3.29 0.93
CA PRO A 173 27.50 4.35 1.49
C PRO A 173 28.35 5.56 1.91
N PRO A 174 27.73 6.76 2.02
CA PRO A 174 28.42 7.97 2.44
C PRO A 174 28.86 7.87 3.92
N LYS A 175 29.89 8.62 4.28
CA LYS A 175 30.38 8.68 5.67
C LYS A 175 29.28 9.05 6.67
N SER A 176 28.37 9.96 6.30
CA SER A 176 27.21 10.34 7.09
C SER A 176 26.28 9.17 7.42
N GLY A 177 26.12 8.20 6.49
CA GLY A 177 25.31 7.01 6.71
C GLY A 177 25.93 6.06 7.76
N PHE A 178 27.25 5.96 7.81
CA PHE A 178 27.95 5.22 8.89
C PHE A 178 27.84 5.96 10.22
N SER A 179 28.02 7.28 10.24
CA SER A 179 27.92 8.09 11.47
C SER A 179 26.49 8.08 12.05
N ALA A 180 25.47 8.01 11.19
CA ALA A 180 24.06 7.88 11.58
C ALA A 180 23.67 6.45 12.01
N GLY A 181 24.59 5.49 11.98
CA GLY A 181 24.31 4.10 12.30
C GLY A 181 23.43 3.35 11.31
N ALA A 182 23.23 3.91 10.11
CA ALA A 182 22.47 3.26 9.05
C ALA A 182 23.24 2.11 8.38
N PHE A 183 24.55 2.18 8.40
CA PHE A 183 25.46 1.18 7.88
C PHE A 183 26.55 0.86 8.87
N VAL A 184 27.07 -0.37 8.83
CA VAL A 184 28.18 -0.81 9.66
C VAL A 184 29.26 -1.42 8.79
N LYS A 185 30.54 -1.14 9.08
CA LYS A 185 31.66 -1.80 8.45
C LYS A 185 31.78 -3.23 8.97
N VAL A 186 32.11 -4.16 8.09
CA VAL A 186 32.37 -5.57 8.43
C VAL A 186 33.71 -5.95 7.81
N SER A 187 34.52 -6.73 8.54
CA SER A 187 35.79 -7.18 7.97
C SER A 187 35.55 -8.08 6.75
N SER A 188 36.48 -8.01 5.79
CA SER A 188 36.40 -8.78 4.55
C SER A 188 36.68 -10.26 4.75
N ASP A 189 37.16 -10.69 5.92
CA ASP A 189 37.67 -12.04 6.19
C ASP A 189 36.58 -13.13 6.16
N PHE A 190 35.30 -12.75 6.13
CA PHE A 190 34.17 -13.68 6.08
C PHE A 190 33.46 -13.72 4.71
N GLY A 191 34.17 -13.46 3.62
CA GLY A 191 33.57 -13.51 2.27
C GLY A 191 32.57 -12.41 1.97
N ASN A 192 32.52 -11.36 2.77
CA ASN A 192 31.65 -10.20 2.56
C ASN A 192 32.29 -9.22 1.55
N ARG A 193 31.96 -9.39 0.27
CA ARG A 193 32.50 -8.56 -0.83
C ARG A 193 32.20 -7.07 -0.70
N GLU A 194 31.18 -6.70 0.04
CA GLU A 194 30.75 -5.30 0.18
C GLU A 194 31.52 -4.53 1.26
N GLY A 195 32.06 -5.25 2.27
CA GLY A 195 32.77 -4.64 3.40
C GLY A 195 31.88 -3.79 4.32
N TRP A 196 30.56 -3.86 4.17
CA TRP A 196 29.57 -3.16 4.99
C TRP A 196 28.23 -3.88 5.00
N ARG A 197 27.37 -3.53 5.98
CA ARG A 197 26.03 -4.10 6.17
C ARG A 197 25.03 -2.98 6.46
N VAL A 198 23.78 -3.25 6.21
CA VAL A 198 22.64 -2.35 6.44
C VAL A 198 22.07 -2.62 7.82
N LYS A 199 21.93 -1.60 8.64
CA LYS A 199 21.31 -1.60 9.97
C LYS A 199 19.83 -1.22 9.88
N PRO A 200 19.02 -1.35 10.96
CA PRO A 200 17.59 -1.00 10.93
C PRO A 200 17.30 0.41 10.40
N SER A 201 18.03 1.44 10.85
CA SER A 201 17.86 2.82 10.35
C SER A 201 18.18 2.96 8.85
N GLY A 202 19.13 2.18 8.33
CA GLY A 202 19.43 2.10 6.90
C GLY A 202 18.31 1.40 6.12
N LEU A 203 17.68 0.40 6.72
CA LEU A 203 16.53 -0.28 6.13
C LEU A 203 15.31 0.65 6.04
N ASP A 204 15.04 1.44 7.07
CA ASP A 204 13.97 2.43 7.08
C ASP A 204 14.20 3.51 6.02
N TRP A 205 15.45 3.96 5.88
CA TRP A 205 15.83 4.86 4.80
C TRP A 205 15.57 4.24 3.42
N LEU A 206 15.97 2.98 3.19
CA LEU A 206 15.72 2.28 1.94
C LEU A 206 14.22 2.17 1.63
N ARG A 207 13.40 1.80 2.64
CA ARG A 207 11.94 1.73 2.49
C ARG A 207 11.34 3.07 2.11
N SER A 208 11.76 4.15 2.77
CA SER A 208 11.27 5.50 2.46
C SER A 208 11.64 6.00 1.06
N LYS A 209 12.67 5.42 0.44
CA LYS A 209 13.18 5.80 -0.90
C LYS A 209 12.95 4.72 -1.95
N ALA A 210 12.34 3.58 -1.62
CA ALA A 210 12.23 2.42 -2.49
C ALA A 210 11.61 2.74 -3.85
N GLU A 211 10.52 3.50 -3.86
CA GLU A 211 9.85 3.92 -5.09
C GLU A 211 10.78 4.74 -6.00
N LYS A 212 11.44 5.77 -5.45
CA LYS A 212 12.37 6.62 -6.20
C LYS A 212 13.58 5.82 -6.72
N ILE A 213 14.07 4.87 -5.91
CA ILE A 213 15.17 3.99 -6.32
C ILE A 213 14.73 3.08 -7.46
N ASN A 214 13.54 2.47 -7.38
CA ASN A 214 13.02 1.61 -8.44
C ASN A 214 12.78 2.37 -9.75
N LEU A 215 12.29 3.60 -9.71
CA LEU A 215 12.20 4.47 -10.90
C LEU A 215 13.59 4.69 -11.52
N LYS A 216 14.58 5.03 -10.71
CA LYS A 216 15.94 5.24 -11.20
C LYS A 216 16.60 3.98 -11.73
N VAL A 217 16.32 2.84 -11.12
CA VAL A 217 16.73 1.50 -11.61
C VAL A 217 16.16 1.23 -13.00
N ALA A 218 14.89 1.57 -13.23
CA ALA A 218 14.25 1.41 -14.54
C ALA A 218 14.95 2.28 -15.61
N GLU A 219 15.30 3.53 -15.29
CA GLU A 219 16.06 4.41 -16.19
C GLU A 219 17.44 3.83 -16.52
N VAL A 220 18.21 3.41 -15.50
CA VAL A 220 19.55 2.83 -15.69
C VAL A 220 19.47 1.55 -16.52
N LYS A 221 18.44 0.73 -16.30
CA LYS A 221 18.19 -0.48 -17.10
C LYS A 221 17.92 -0.14 -18.56
N ALA A 222 17.03 0.82 -18.82
CA ALA A 222 16.69 1.23 -20.18
C ALA A 222 17.90 1.79 -20.94
N LEU A 223 18.77 2.55 -20.28
CA LEU A 223 20.02 3.06 -20.86
C LEU A 223 20.99 1.91 -21.21
N LYS A 224 21.13 0.92 -20.32
CA LYS A 224 21.98 -0.27 -20.59
C LYS A 224 21.44 -1.10 -21.75
N ASP A 225 20.14 -1.34 -21.78
CA ASP A 225 19.48 -2.11 -22.83
C ASP A 225 19.61 -1.42 -24.20
N LYS A 226 19.56 -0.08 -24.21
CA LYS A 226 19.82 0.72 -25.42
C LYS A 226 21.28 0.60 -25.86
N ALA A 227 22.22 0.83 -24.95
CA ALA A 227 23.65 0.74 -25.25
C ALA A 227 24.06 -0.65 -25.78
N GLN A 228 23.47 -1.71 -25.20
CA GLN A 228 23.71 -3.09 -25.64
C GLN A 228 23.14 -3.34 -27.05
N ARG A 229 21.97 -2.80 -27.37
CA ARG A 229 21.37 -2.89 -28.71
C ARG A 229 22.23 -2.16 -29.74
N ASP A 230 22.66 -0.95 -29.42
CA ASP A 230 23.51 -0.13 -30.29
C ASP A 230 24.88 -0.81 -30.54
N ALA A 231 25.49 -1.37 -29.49
CA ALA A 231 26.76 -2.12 -29.62
C ALA A 231 26.59 -3.36 -30.51
N LYS A 232 25.49 -4.12 -30.33
CA LYS A 232 25.19 -5.30 -31.17
C LYS A 232 24.93 -4.91 -32.63
N ALA A 233 24.27 -3.78 -32.88
CA ALA A 233 24.04 -3.26 -34.23
C ALA A 233 25.36 -2.91 -34.91
N ARG A 234 26.25 -2.18 -34.23
CA ARG A 234 27.60 -1.82 -34.75
C ARG A 234 28.45 -3.03 -35.05
N LEU A 235 28.45 -4.06 -34.16
CA LEU A 235 29.15 -5.29 -34.39
C LEU A 235 28.65 -6.04 -35.63
N LYS A 236 27.31 -6.08 -35.81
CA LYS A 236 26.69 -6.70 -37.00
C LYS A 236 27.08 -5.98 -38.30
N GLU A 237 27.15 -4.66 -38.26
CA GLU A 237 27.54 -3.83 -39.40
C GLU A 237 29.03 -4.02 -39.75
N SER A 238 29.93 -4.06 -38.77
CA SER A 238 31.36 -4.32 -38.97
C SER A 238 31.62 -5.71 -39.53
N LEU A 239 30.85 -6.73 -39.10
CA LEU A 239 30.96 -8.10 -39.64
C LEU A 239 30.48 -8.17 -41.11
N LYS A 240 29.46 -7.40 -41.49
CA LYS A 240 29.01 -7.30 -42.90
C LYS A 240 30.06 -6.62 -43.79
N ALA A 241 30.68 -5.54 -43.26
CA ALA A 241 31.74 -4.84 -44.00
C ALA A 241 33.03 -5.62 -44.17
N SER A 242 33.25 -6.65 -43.32
CA SER A 242 34.46 -7.52 -43.36
C SER A 242 34.27 -8.80 -44.18
N SER A 243 33.10 -9.09 -44.74
CA SER A 243 32.89 -10.24 -45.61
C SER A 243 33.30 -9.83 -47.04
N PRO A 244 34.36 -10.40 -47.59
CA PRO A 244 34.71 -10.15 -49.01
C PRO A 244 33.61 -10.76 -49.87
N ASP A 245 33.12 -10.00 -50.85
CA ASP A 245 32.27 -10.49 -51.92
C ASP A 245 33.09 -11.57 -52.70
N PHE A 246 32.67 -12.83 -52.59
CA PHE A 246 33.07 -13.91 -53.45
C PHE A 246 32.00 -14.17 -54.49
#